data_774cf17ebdb4be7e0172e06803dbeefa
#
_entry.id   774cf17ebdb4be7e0172e06803dbeefa
#
_cell.length_a   1.000
_cell.length_b   1.000
_cell.length_c   1.000
_cell.angle_alpha   90.00
_cell.angle_beta   90.00
_cell.angle_gamma   90.00
#
_symmetry.space_group_name_H-M   'P 1'
#
loop_
_entity.id
_entity.type
_entity.pdbx_description
1 polymer ?
#
loop_
_entity_poly.entity_id
_entity_poly.type
_entity_poly.pdbx_seq_one_letter_code
_entity_poly.pdbx_strand_id
1 'polypeptide(L)'
;MQVSVLRTAKLPERAGTPDTPCQHPNKLGNSISIKANTVINIITIEREYGCGGAEIARKTSERLGWKLWDELLTCEIARLSNCKQSEVESREERVDPLYYRLFKSILRGSFEGSLNVHRLKLLDADSIQRITEHVVQKAATEGNCIIVGRGSQHFLRHRNDTLRIFLYAPREAKIRRLITEGTSQKDAEEAVDVVDSERAAFVQKYFHMEWPNRSLYHAMLNTAIGVENVINEILSLKKAVDT
;
A
#
# COMPACT_ATOMS: atom_id res chain seq x y z
N MET A 1 -64.65 -14.24 35.31
CA MET A 1 -63.73 -13.11 35.42
C MET A 1 -62.86 -13.33 36.64
N GLN A 2 -61.70 -13.91 36.50
CA GLN A 2 -60.71 -14.01 37.56
C GLN A 2 -59.35 -13.67 36.97
N VAL A 3 -58.76 -12.59 37.49
CA VAL A 3 -57.42 -12.13 37.15
C VAL A 3 -56.43 -12.90 38.03
N SER A 4 -55.57 -13.70 37.43
CA SER A 4 -54.52 -14.43 38.11
C SER A 4 -53.25 -13.57 38.16
N VAL A 5 -52.86 -13.22 39.40
CA VAL A 5 -51.63 -12.48 39.71
C VAL A 5 -50.45 -13.48 39.73
N LEU A 6 -49.53 -13.31 38.80
CA LEU A 6 -48.26 -14.05 38.77
C LEU A 6 -47.26 -13.40 39.73
N ARG A 7 -46.82 -14.18 40.73
CA ARG A 7 -45.79 -13.85 41.71
C ARG A 7 -44.42 -13.78 41.01
N THR A 8 -43.72 -12.70 41.23
CA THR A 8 -42.30 -12.53 40.87
C THR A 8 -41.43 -13.38 41.80
N ALA A 9 -40.70 -14.33 41.23
CA ALA A 9 -39.67 -15.09 41.93
C ALA A 9 -38.36 -14.26 42.01
N LYS A 10 -37.88 -14.08 43.22
CA LYS A 10 -36.63 -13.43 43.60
C LYS A 10 -35.45 -14.35 43.25
N LEU A 11 -34.53 -13.92 42.36
CA LEU A 11 -33.27 -14.62 42.08
C LEU A 11 -32.28 -14.38 43.22
N PRO A 12 -31.45 -15.36 43.58
CA PRO A 12 -30.45 -15.20 44.63
C PRO A 12 -29.27 -14.32 44.18
N GLU A 13 -28.83 -13.44 45.05
CA GLU A 13 -27.62 -12.63 44.94
C GLU A 13 -26.37 -13.51 44.82
N ARG A 14 -25.61 -13.37 43.75
CA ARG A 14 -24.28 -13.97 43.63
C ARG A 14 -23.29 -13.11 44.37
N ALA A 15 -22.57 -13.70 45.31
CA ALA A 15 -21.43 -13.13 46.01
C ALA A 15 -20.37 -12.62 45.03
N GLY A 16 -19.89 -11.41 45.28
CA GLY A 16 -18.86 -10.76 44.49
C GLY A 16 -17.53 -11.50 44.55
N THR A 17 -16.96 -11.79 43.39
CA THR A 17 -15.55 -12.07 43.23
C THR A 17 -14.83 -10.75 42.91
N PRO A 18 -13.61 -10.49 43.43
CA PRO A 18 -12.92 -9.24 43.19
C PRO A 18 -12.53 -9.15 41.73
N ASP A 19 -12.90 -8.04 41.09
CA ASP A 19 -12.47 -7.64 39.73
C ASP A 19 -10.94 -7.56 39.67
N THR A 20 -10.32 -8.56 39.09
CA THR A 20 -8.95 -8.44 38.62
C THR A 20 -9.05 -7.77 37.26
N PRO A 21 -8.45 -6.56 37.06
CA PRO A 21 -8.43 -5.92 35.75
C PRO A 21 -7.65 -6.82 34.80
N CYS A 22 -8.31 -7.32 33.75
CA CYS A 22 -7.64 -7.92 32.61
C CYS A 22 -6.71 -6.87 31.99
N GLN A 23 -5.44 -6.94 32.36
CA GLN A 23 -4.39 -6.22 31.67
C GLN A 23 -4.21 -6.91 30.31
N HIS A 24 -4.97 -6.46 29.31
CA HIS A 24 -4.56 -6.65 27.93
C HIS A 24 -3.22 -5.92 27.76
N PRO A 25 -2.15 -6.58 27.29
CA PRO A 25 -0.95 -5.87 26.90
C PRO A 25 -1.33 -5.00 25.71
N ASN A 26 -1.60 -3.74 26.00
CA ASN A 26 -1.73 -2.69 25.00
C ASN A 26 -0.36 -2.57 24.35
N LYS A 27 -0.11 -3.39 23.30
CA LYS A 27 0.97 -3.13 22.38
C LYS A 27 0.59 -1.81 21.72
N LEU A 28 1.11 -0.73 22.32
CA LEU A 28 1.09 0.63 21.75
C LEU A 28 1.47 0.51 20.28
N GLY A 29 0.45 0.59 19.42
CA GLY A 29 0.66 0.85 18.02
C GLY A 29 1.48 2.14 17.96
N ASN A 30 2.69 2.06 17.41
CA ASN A 30 3.49 3.24 17.14
C ASN A 30 2.61 4.21 16.37
N SER A 31 2.14 5.26 17.04
CA SER A 31 1.41 6.34 16.38
C SER A 31 2.37 6.96 15.37
N ILE A 32 2.01 6.84 14.09
CA ILE A 32 2.77 7.45 13.00
C ILE A 32 2.51 8.95 13.10
N SER A 33 3.44 9.67 13.70
CA SER A 33 3.39 11.12 13.86
C SER A 33 4.57 11.76 13.15
N ILE A 34 4.30 12.74 12.31
CA ILE A 34 5.32 13.61 11.76
C ILE A 34 5.65 14.62 12.86
N LYS A 35 6.92 14.75 13.22
CA LYS A 35 7.36 15.72 14.22
C LYS A 35 7.23 17.13 13.65
N ALA A 36 6.82 18.09 14.48
CA ALA A 36 6.84 19.50 14.12
C ALA A 36 8.25 19.93 13.65
N ASN A 37 8.33 20.75 12.63
CA ASN A 37 9.56 21.22 11.95
C ASN A 37 10.29 20.13 11.13
N THR A 38 9.61 19.11 10.66
CA THR A 38 10.22 18.15 9.72
C THR A 38 9.90 18.55 8.29
N VAL A 39 10.91 18.82 7.48
CA VAL A 39 10.74 19.07 6.06
C VAL A 39 10.46 17.74 5.35
N ILE A 40 9.30 17.63 4.69
CA ILE A 40 8.95 16.48 3.88
C ILE A 40 9.74 16.50 2.58
N ASN A 41 10.55 15.50 2.36
CA ASN A 41 11.31 15.31 1.12
C ASN A 41 11.01 13.98 0.40
N ILE A 42 10.10 13.18 0.97
CA ILE A 42 9.64 11.93 0.37
C ILE A 42 8.11 11.88 0.45
N ILE A 43 7.46 11.51 -0.65
CA ILE A 43 6.05 11.16 -0.67
C ILE A 43 5.92 9.71 -1.15
N THR A 44 5.30 8.85 -0.34
CA THR A 44 4.90 7.52 -0.82
C THR A 44 3.43 7.53 -1.20
N ILE A 45 3.12 7.00 -2.38
CA ILE A 45 1.75 6.89 -2.88
C ILE A 45 1.40 5.42 -3.07
N GLU A 46 0.60 4.87 -2.16
CA GLU A 46 -0.06 3.58 -2.35
C GLU A 46 -1.44 3.81 -2.98
N ARG A 47 -1.95 2.84 -3.70
CA ARG A 47 -3.18 3.06 -4.49
C ARG A 47 -3.93 1.75 -4.76
N GLU A 48 -5.23 1.86 -4.91
CA GLU A 48 -6.06 0.85 -5.56
C GLU A 48 -5.85 0.83 -7.07
N TYR A 49 -6.10 -0.32 -7.70
CA TYR A 49 -6.01 -0.45 -9.15
C TYR A 49 -7.13 0.34 -9.85
N GLY A 50 -6.82 1.01 -10.95
CA GLY A 50 -7.77 1.81 -11.72
C GLY A 50 -8.18 3.15 -11.10
N CYS A 51 -7.67 3.53 -9.90
CA CYS A 51 -8.00 4.82 -9.28
C CYS A 51 -7.28 6.04 -9.89
N GLY A 52 -6.38 5.86 -10.87
CA GLY A 52 -5.62 6.96 -11.48
C GLY A 52 -4.39 7.39 -10.70
N GLY A 53 -3.92 6.57 -9.75
CA GLY A 53 -2.81 6.91 -8.88
C GLY A 53 -1.49 7.18 -9.59
N ALA A 54 -1.21 6.51 -10.72
CA ALA A 54 0.01 6.75 -11.51
C ALA A 54 0.02 8.16 -12.14
N GLU A 55 -1.09 8.61 -12.71
CA GLU A 55 -1.24 9.95 -13.26
C GLU A 55 -1.08 11.03 -12.17
N ILE A 56 -1.72 10.82 -11.01
CA ILE A 56 -1.62 11.73 -9.86
C ILE A 56 -0.17 11.82 -9.39
N ALA A 57 0.53 10.69 -9.23
CA ALA A 57 1.92 10.66 -8.81
C ALA A 57 2.83 11.41 -9.79
N ARG A 58 2.68 11.16 -11.10
CA ARG A 58 3.44 11.84 -12.15
C ARG A 58 3.22 13.36 -12.11
N LYS A 59 1.97 13.81 -12.15
CA LYS A 59 1.66 15.25 -12.13
C LYS A 59 2.11 15.92 -10.82
N THR A 60 2.03 15.22 -9.69
CA THR A 60 2.53 15.74 -8.41
C THR A 60 4.05 15.89 -8.46
N SER A 61 4.78 14.91 -9.03
CA SER A 61 6.23 14.98 -9.16
C SER A 61 6.67 16.14 -10.06
N GLU A 62 5.97 16.37 -11.17
CA GLU A 62 6.21 17.50 -12.09
C GLU A 62 6.01 18.85 -11.39
N ARG A 63 4.95 19.00 -10.59
CA ARG A 63 4.70 20.26 -9.83
C ARG A 63 5.72 20.55 -8.74
N LEU A 64 6.24 19.49 -8.11
CA LEU A 64 7.28 19.62 -7.08
C LEU A 64 8.69 19.73 -7.67
N GLY A 65 8.89 19.39 -8.96
CA GLY A 65 10.21 19.19 -9.54
C GLY A 65 10.95 18.00 -8.93
N TRP A 66 10.22 17.01 -8.45
CA TRP A 66 10.74 15.85 -7.74
C TRP A 66 10.88 14.65 -8.65
N LYS A 67 11.83 13.77 -8.29
CA LYS A 67 12.04 12.51 -9.02
C LYS A 67 10.89 11.53 -8.75
N LEU A 68 10.34 10.95 -9.83
CA LEU A 68 9.32 9.90 -9.72
C LEU A 68 9.97 8.51 -9.74
N TRP A 69 9.75 7.74 -8.68
CA TRP A 69 10.16 6.35 -8.55
C TRP A 69 8.93 5.43 -8.70
N ASP A 70 8.51 5.21 -9.93
CA ASP A 70 7.49 4.24 -10.31
C ASP A 70 8.11 3.24 -11.31
N GLU A 71 8.28 3.63 -12.55
CA GLU A 71 8.98 2.85 -13.57
C GLU A 71 10.47 2.68 -13.23
N LEU A 72 11.15 3.75 -12.80
CA LEU A 72 12.56 3.74 -12.42
C LEU A 72 12.84 2.71 -11.31
N LEU A 73 11.96 2.60 -10.34
CA LEU A 73 12.11 1.61 -9.27
C LEU A 73 12.01 0.20 -9.80
N THR A 74 11.09 -0.04 -10.71
CA THR A 74 10.90 -1.32 -11.40
C THR A 74 12.13 -1.70 -12.23
N CYS A 75 12.67 -0.77 -13.00
CA CYS A 75 13.88 -0.96 -13.80
C CYS A 75 15.10 -1.27 -12.93
N GLU A 76 15.26 -0.57 -11.81
CA GLU A 76 16.39 -0.79 -10.89
C GLU A 76 16.27 -2.13 -10.16
N ILE A 77 15.08 -2.55 -9.74
CA ILE A 77 14.85 -3.90 -9.19
C ILE A 77 15.22 -4.96 -10.23
N ALA A 78 14.78 -4.79 -11.48
CA ALA A 78 15.10 -5.73 -12.55
C ALA A 78 16.61 -5.78 -12.82
N ARG A 79 17.29 -4.63 -12.83
CA ARG A 79 18.74 -4.53 -13.03
C ARG A 79 19.51 -5.27 -11.92
N LEU A 80 19.17 -5.05 -10.66
CA LEU A 80 19.83 -5.71 -9.52
C LEU A 80 19.53 -7.21 -9.47
N SER A 81 18.37 -7.62 -9.92
CA SER A 81 17.99 -9.03 -10.04
C SER A 81 18.84 -9.78 -11.09
N ASN A 82 19.29 -9.09 -12.14
CA ASN A 82 20.14 -9.68 -13.20
C ASN A 82 21.60 -9.90 -12.78
N CYS A 83 22.09 -9.24 -11.75
CA CYS A 83 23.49 -9.36 -11.31
C CYS A 83 23.84 -10.71 -10.65
N LYS A 84 22.84 -11.56 -10.37
CA LYS A 84 23.00 -12.89 -9.74
C LYS A 84 22.70 -14.06 -10.69
N GLN A 85 22.90 -13.88 -11.99
CA GLN A 85 22.52 -14.89 -13.00
C GLN A 85 23.24 -16.25 -12.81
N SER A 86 24.47 -16.26 -12.27
CA SER A 86 25.24 -17.50 -12.01
C SER A 86 24.69 -18.33 -10.82
N GLU A 87 23.98 -17.71 -9.89
CA GLU A 87 23.33 -18.42 -8.77
C GLU A 87 21.92 -18.91 -9.11
N VAL A 88 21.34 -18.37 -10.18
CA VAL A 88 19.94 -18.58 -10.58
C VAL A 88 19.76 -19.89 -11.34
N GLU A 89 20.74 -20.28 -12.16
CA GLU A 89 20.69 -21.51 -12.98
C GLU A 89 20.61 -22.78 -12.11
N SER A 90 21.07 -22.72 -10.85
CA SER A 90 21.02 -23.85 -9.92
C SER A 90 19.72 -23.98 -9.12
N ARG A 91 18.73 -23.07 -9.29
CA ARG A 91 17.52 -22.98 -8.47
C ARG A 91 16.20 -23.02 -9.25
N GLU A 92 16.19 -23.47 -10.49
CA GLU A 92 15.01 -23.50 -11.38
C GLU A 92 13.78 -24.24 -10.80
N GLU A 93 13.93 -25.07 -9.78
CA GLU A 93 12.84 -25.90 -9.22
C GLU A 93 12.04 -25.25 -8.08
N ARG A 94 12.37 -24.04 -7.62
CA ARG A 94 11.79 -23.45 -6.39
C ARG A 94 11.03 -22.12 -6.55
N VAL A 95 10.55 -21.79 -7.72
CA VAL A 95 9.75 -20.57 -7.89
C VAL A 95 8.33 -20.80 -7.39
N ASP A 96 7.92 -20.06 -6.34
CA ASP A 96 6.54 -19.99 -5.87
C ASP A 96 5.67 -19.27 -6.93
N PRO A 97 4.80 -19.97 -7.69
CA PRO A 97 3.97 -19.34 -8.71
C PRO A 97 3.02 -18.27 -8.13
N LEU A 98 2.64 -18.42 -6.86
CA LEU A 98 1.80 -17.46 -6.14
C LEU A 98 2.55 -16.15 -5.91
N TYR A 99 3.81 -16.22 -5.48
CA TYR A 99 4.63 -15.04 -5.27
C TYR A 99 4.81 -14.21 -6.55
N TYR A 100 5.08 -14.89 -7.66
CA TYR A 100 5.23 -14.24 -8.95
C TYR A 100 3.94 -13.50 -9.37
N ARG A 101 2.77 -14.11 -9.16
CA ARG A 101 1.47 -13.47 -9.39
C ARG A 101 1.30 -12.24 -8.50
N LEU A 102 1.56 -12.36 -7.20
CA LEU A 102 1.44 -11.28 -6.24
C LEU A 102 2.41 -10.12 -6.56
N PHE A 103 3.64 -10.43 -6.95
CA PHE A 103 4.61 -9.42 -7.36
C PHE A 103 4.19 -8.71 -8.66
N LYS A 104 3.68 -9.47 -9.63
CA LYS A 104 3.14 -8.92 -10.88
C LYS A 104 1.98 -7.96 -10.63
N SER A 105 1.10 -8.23 -9.67
CA SER A 105 -0.03 -7.36 -9.34
C SER A 105 0.40 -6.03 -8.73
N ILE A 106 1.48 -6.02 -7.94
CA ILE A 106 2.08 -4.79 -7.42
C ILE A 106 2.67 -3.94 -8.55
N LEU A 107 3.20 -4.58 -9.59
CA LEU A 107 3.72 -3.92 -10.78
C LEU A 107 2.60 -3.40 -11.69
N ARG A 108 1.42 -4.04 -11.70
CA ARG A 108 0.30 -3.67 -12.56
C ARG A 108 -0.18 -2.25 -12.30
N GLY A 109 -0.41 -1.52 -13.38
CA GLY A 109 -0.88 -0.13 -13.35
C GLY A 109 0.23 0.91 -13.30
N SER A 110 1.50 0.50 -13.29
CA SER A 110 2.62 1.42 -13.40
C SER A 110 3.38 1.32 -14.73
N PHE A 111 3.59 0.10 -15.25
CA PHE A 111 4.19 -0.09 -16.57
C PHE A 111 4.20 -1.59 -16.96
N GLU A 112 3.24 -2.03 -17.75
CA GLU A 112 3.13 -3.45 -18.16
C GLU A 112 4.07 -3.83 -19.32
N GLY A 113 4.68 -2.87 -20.02
CA GLY A 113 5.33 -3.07 -21.31
C GLY A 113 6.83 -3.33 -21.31
N SER A 114 7.56 -3.09 -20.21
CA SER A 114 9.03 -2.95 -20.26
C SER A 114 9.84 -4.02 -19.54
N LEU A 115 9.20 -4.90 -18.76
CA LEU A 115 9.96 -5.88 -17.99
C LEU A 115 10.05 -7.22 -18.70
N ASN A 116 11.27 -7.72 -18.82
CA ASN A 116 11.51 -9.13 -19.10
C ASN A 116 11.18 -9.93 -17.83
N VAL A 117 9.88 -10.04 -17.56
CA VAL A 117 9.29 -10.65 -16.36
C VAL A 117 9.70 -12.12 -16.22
N HIS A 118 10.19 -12.75 -17.29
CA HIS A 118 10.69 -14.12 -17.29
C HIS A 118 11.89 -14.31 -16.36
N ARG A 119 12.76 -13.29 -16.24
CA ARG A 119 13.97 -13.36 -15.41
C ARG A 119 13.69 -13.18 -13.90
N LEU A 120 12.65 -12.43 -13.56
CA LEU A 120 12.22 -12.30 -12.16
C LEU A 120 11.60 -13.59 -11.60
N LYS A 121 11.16 -14.50 -12.45
CA LYS A 121 10.65 -15.82 -12.04
C LYS A 121 11.68 -16.69 -11.34
N LEU A 122 12.95 -16.40 -11.52
CA LEU A 122 14.06 -17.22 -11.04
C LEU A 122 14.55 -16.81 -9.64
N LEU A 123 14.04 -15.72 -9.07
CA LEU A 123 14.41 -15.26 -7.73
C LEU A 123 13.37 -15.73 -6.71
N ASP A 124 13.84 -16.10 -5.52
CA ASP A 124 12.96 -16.35 -4.39
C ASP A 124 12.32 -15.05 -3.87
N ALA A 125 11.19 -15.19 -3.20
CA ALA A 125 10.40 -14.10 -2.67
C ALA A 125 11.18 -13.14 -1.77
N ASP A 126 12.02 -13.71 -0.89
CA ASP A 126 12.78 -12.94 0.10
C ASP A 126 13.90 -12.14 -0.57
N SER A 127 14.49 -12.66 -1.63
CA SER A 127 15.50 -11.95 -2.41
C SER A 127 14.91 -10.73 -3.11
N ILE A 128 13.71 -10.86 -3.71
CA ILE A 128 13.04 -9.71 -4.35
C ILE A 128 12.62 -8.68 -3.31
N GLN A 129 12.12 -9.10 -2.16
CA GLN A 129 11.77 -8.17 -1.08
C GLN A 129 13.00 -7.37 -0.62
N ARG A 130 14.13 -8.03 -0.37
CA ARG A 130 15.40 -7.36 0.01
C ARG A 130 15.89 -6.38 -1.05
N ILE A 131 15.82 -6.77 -2.33
CA ILE A 131 16.21 -5.88 -3.44
C ILE A 131 15.25 -4.69 -3.49
N THR A 132 13.94 -4.92 -3.36
CA THR A 132 12.94 -3.85 -3.36
C THR A 132 13.17 -2.88 -2.20
N GLU A 133 13.38 -3.39 -0.99
CA GLU A 133 13.72 -2.56 0.18
C GLU A 133 14.98 -1.74 -0.06
N HIS A 134 16.04 -2.35 -0.58
CA HIS A 134 17.28 -1.64 -0.89
C HIS A 134 17.06 -0.49 -1.89
N VAL A 135 16.29 -0.72 -2.94
CA VAL A 135 16.00 0.33 -3.94
C VAL A 135 15.13 1.45 -3.35
N VAL A 136 14.15 1.10 -2.53
CA VAL A 136 13.30 2.08 -1.83
C VAL A 136 14.14 2.93 -0.86
N GLN A 137 15.04 2.31 -0.09
CA GLN A 137 15.94 3.04 0.82
C GLN A 137 16.93 3.94 0.05
N LYS A 138 17.45 3.48 -1.09
CA LYS A 138 18.27 4.28 -1.98
C LYS A 138 17.51 5.52 -2.47
N ALA A 139 16.29 5.34 -3.00
CA ALA A 139 15.44 6.43 -3.44
C ALA A 139 15.16 7.44 -2.31
N ALA A 140 14.87 6.93 -1.11
CA ALA A 140 14.65 7.75 0.08
C ALA A 140 15.89 8.52 0.54
N THR A 141 17.07 7.98 0.31
CA THR A 141 18.34 8.67 0.63
C THR A 141 18.64 9.80 -0.35
N GLU A 142 18.30 9.63 -1.62
CA GLU A 142 18.39 10.70 -2.62
C GLU A 142 17.46 11.87 -2.29
N GLY A 143 16.32 11.61 -1.65
CA GLY A 143 15.34 12.62 -1.27
C GLY A 143 14.63 13.28 -2.44
N ASN A 144 13.78 14.27 -2.16
CA ASN A 144 12.99 15.00 -3.16
C ASN A 144 12.36 14.06 -4.18
N CYS A 145 11.64 13.05 -3.68
CA CYS A 145 11.11 12.00 -4.54
C CYS A 145 9.68 11.57 -4.18
N ILE A 146 8.99 11.07 -5.19
CA ILE A 146 7.71 10.35 -5.04
C ILE A 146 7.95 8.88 -5.36
N ILE A 147 7.56 8.00 -4.45
CA ILE A 147 7.70 6.56 -4.59
C ILE A 147 6.31 5.93 -4.66
N VAL A 148 6.04 5.17 -5.73
CA VAL A 148 4.70 4.61 -5.98
C VAL A 148 4.67 3.12 -5.67
N GLY A 149 3.89 2.74 -4.65
CA GLY A 149 3.68 1.35 -4.26
C GLY A 149 4.91 0.61 -3.78
N ARG A 150 5.06 -0.67 -4.16
CA ARG A 150 6.20 -1.56 -3.84
C ARG A 150 6.44 -1.77 -2.35
N GLY A 151 5.43 -1.54 -1.52
CA GLY A 151 5.61 -1.60 -0.07
C GLY A 151 6.43 -0.45 0.52
N SER A 152 6.69 0.62 -0.24
CA SER A 152 7.50 1.76 0.19
C SER A 152 7.01 2.37 1.51
N GLN A 153 5.70 2.45 1.71
CA GLN A 153 5.09 2.92 2.94
C GLN A 153 5.41 2.05 4.16
N HIS A 154 5.66 0.75 3.97
CA HIS A 154 6.06 -0.16 5.03
C HIS A 154 7.55 -0.03 5.36
N PHE A 155 8.40 0.04 4.34
CA PHE A 155 9.85 0.19 4.51
C PHE A 155 10.22 1.55 5.13
N LEU A 156 9.46 2.61 4.79
CA LEU A 156 9.72 3.98 5.25
C LEU A 156 8.82 4.41 6.43
N ARG A 157 8.12 3.47 7.09
CA ARG A 157 7.13 3.79 8.13
C ARG A 157 7.70 4.53 9.35
N HIS A 158 8.99 4.39 9.61
CA HIS A 158 9.66 5.03 10.75
C HIS A 158 10.35 6.36 10.40
N ARG A 159 10.31 6.78 9.13
CA ARG A 159 10.89 8.05 8.71
C ARG A 159 9.90 9.19 8.96
N ASN A 160 10.37 10.25 9.57
CA ASN A 160 9.56 11.44 9.88
C ASN A 160 9.43 12.38 8.65
N ASP A 161 10.39 12.35 7.73
CA ASP A 161 10.45 13.17 6.51
C ASP A 161 9.65 12.57 5.33
N THR A 162 8.77 11.61 5.60
CA THR A 162 7.97 10.91 4.58
C THR A 162 6.49 11.16 4.77
N LEU A 163 5.84 11.75 3.78
CA LEU A 163 4.38 11.87 3.69
C LEU A 163 3.81 10.61 3.01
N ARG A 164 2.98 9.85 3.70
CA ARG A 164 2.39 8.59 3.22
C ARG A 164 0.94 8.78 2.84
N ILE A 165 0.63 8.60 1.56
CA ILE A 165 -0.69 8.81 0.95
C ILE A 165 -1.23 7.48 0.42
N PHE A 166 -2.52 7.23 0.62
CA PHE A 166 -3.27 6.17 -0.02
C PHE A 166 -4.33 6.77 -0.95
N LEU A 167 -4.39 6.28 -2.19
CA LEU A 167 -5.37 6.71 -3.19
C LEU A 167 -6.37 5.59 -3.46
N TYR A 168 -7.66 5.92 -3.46
CA TYR A 168 -8.74 4.97 -3.74
C TYR A 168 -9.84 5.62 -4.56
N ALA A 169 -10.75 4.82 -5.11
CA ALA A 169 -11.94 5.29 -5.79
C ALA A 169 -13.09 4.28 -5.64
N PRO A 170 -14.36 4.73 -5.78
CA PRO A 170 -15.47 3.82 -5.93
C PRO A 170 -15.25 2.84 -7.12
N ARG A 171 -15.68 1.57 -6.94
CA ARG A 171 -15.46 0.50 -7.91
C ARG A 171 -15.89 0.88 -9.33
N GLU A 172 -17.06 1.51 -9.46
CA GLU A 172 -17.60 1.94 -10.75
C GLU A 172 -16.75 3.06 -11.39
N ALA A 173 -16.15 3.93 -10.59
CA ALA A 173 -15.25 4.97 -11.10
C ALA A 173 -13.95 4.36 -11.63
N LYS A 174 -13.39 3.35 -10.93
CA LYS A 174 -12.23 2.59 -11.37
C LYS A 174 -12.49 1.88 -12.71
N ILE A 175 -13.62 1.19 -12.83
CA ILE A 175 -14.00 0.47 -14.06
C ILE A 175 -14.18 1.45 -15.22
N ARG A 176 -14.94 2.56 -15.03
CA ARG A 176 -15.14 3.57 -16.09
C ARG A 176 -13.81 4.15 -16.58
N ARG A 177 -12.87 4.41 -15.66
CA ARG A 177 -11.55 4.90 -16.02
C ARG A 177 -10.81 3.91 -16.91
N LEU A 178 -10.74 2.64 -16.52
CA LEU A 178 -10.06 1.59 -17.29
C LEU A 178 -10.68 1.39 -18.68
N ILE A 179 -12.01 1.48 -18.80
CA ILE A 179 -12.69 1.44 -20.10
C ILE A 179 -12.29 2.64 -20.96
N THR A 180 -12.20 3.84 -20.39
CA THR A 180 -11.76 5.04 -21.09
C THR A 180 -10.31 4.92 -21.55
N GLU A 181 -9.48 4.19 -20.82
CA GLU A 181 -8.08 3.87 -21.14
C GLU A 181 -7.94 2.70 -22.15
N GLY A 182 -9.06 2.14 -22.65
CA GLY A 182 -9.09 1.13 -23.70
C GLY A 182 -9.23 -0.32 -23.21
N THR A 183 -9.44 -0.55 -21.91
CA THR A 183 -9.70 -1.90 -21.38
C THR A 183 -11.15 -2.30 -21.66
N SER A 184 -11.41 -3.58 -22.02
CA SER A 184 -12.78 -4.07 -22.14
C SER A 184 -13.50 -4.01 -20.78
N GLN A 185 -14.84 -3.88 -20.80
CA GLN A 185 -15.62 -3.83 -19.55
C GLN A 185 -15.37 -5.08 -18.69
N LYS A 186 -15.40 -6.26 -19.29
CA LYS A 186 -15.17 -7.53 -18.57
C LYS A 186 -13.78 -7.59 -17.93
N ASP A 187 -12.75 -7.21 -18.68
CA ASP A 187 -11.37 -7.24 -18.17
C ASP A 187 -11.15 -6.17 -17.08
N ALA A 188 -11.81 -5.01 -17.22
CA ALA A 188 -11.76 -3.95 -16.22
C ALA A 188 -12.40 -4.37 -14.90
N GLU A 189 -13.57 -5.00 -14.93
CA GLU A 189 -14.27 -5.53 -13.75
C GLU A 189 -13.43 -6.60 -13.05
N GLU A 190 -12.91 -7.58 -13.80
CA GLU A 190 -12.05 -8.63 -13.26
C GLU A 190 -10.75 -8.06 -12.68
N ALA A 191 -10.09 -7.16 -13.40
CA ALA A 191 -8.82 -6.59 -12.95
C ALA A 191 -8.95 -5.76 -11.66
N VAL A 192 -10.03 -4.97 -11.50
CA VAL A 192 -10.26 -4.19 -10.27
C VAL A 192 -10.38 -5.10 -9.05
N ASP A 193 -11.08 -6.23 -9.16
CA ASP A 193 -11.30 -7.13 -8.04
C ASP A 193 -10.06 -8.00 -7.75
N VAL A 194 -9.40 -8.52 -8.79
CA VAL A 194 -8.26 -9.43 -8.64
C VAL A 194 -6.99 -8.70 -8.18
N VAL A 195 -6.65 -7.55 -8.79
CA VAL A 195 -5.38 -6.87 -8.51
C VAL A 195 -5.31 -6.35 -7.08
N ASP A 196 -6.40 -5.77 -6.58
CA ASP A 196 -6.44 -5.26 -5.20
C ASP A 196 -6.42 -6.40 -4.18
N SER A 197 -7.08 -7.54 -4.47
CA SER A 197 -6.99 -8.75 -3.64
C SER A 197 -5.57 -9.33 -3.58
N GLU A 198 -4.87 -9.34 -4.71
CA GLU A 198 -3.48 -9.80 -4.77
C GLU A 198 -2.53 -8.85 -4.01
N ARG A 199 -2.76 -7.53 -4.06
CA ARG A 199 -2.01 -6.55 -3.24
C ARG A 199 -2.22 -6.77 -1.76
N ALA A 200 -3.47 -7.00 -1.34
CA ALA A 200 -3.80 -7.32 0.04
C ALA A 200 -3.08 -8.60 0.50
N ALA A 201 -3.11 -9.67 -0.31
CA ALA A 201 -2.42 -10.92 0.00
C ALA A 201 -0.90 -10.75 0.10
N PHE A 202 -0.30 -9.92 -0.76
CA PHE A 202 1.12 -9.59 -0.68
C PHE A 202 1.46 -8.86 0.63
N VAL A 203 0.72 -7.82 0.98
CA VAL A 203 0.95 -7.04 2.20
C VAL A 203 0.78 -7.93 3.44
N GLN A 204 -0.25 -8.77 3.45
CA GLN A 204 -0.46 -9.73 4.54
C GLN A 204 0.70 -10.72 4.68
N LYS A 205 1.20 -11.26 3.55
CA LYS A 205 2.29 -12.26 3.57
C LYS A 205 3.62 -11.68 4.02
N TYR A 206 3.99 -10.49 3.53
CA TYR A 206 5.34 -9.92 3.72
C TYR A 206 5.46 -8.91 4.85
N PHE A 207 4.37 -8.22 5.19
CA PHE A 207 4.38 -7.20 6.23
C PHE A 207 3.49 -7.56 7.42
N HIS A 208 2.74 -8.68 7.34
CA HIS A 208 1.80 -9.15 8.38
C HIS A 208 0.78 -8.07 8.77
N MET A 209 0.31 -7.30 7.80
CA MET A 209 -0.63 -6.19 7.97
C MET A 209 -1.81 -6.34 7.03
N GLU A 210 -2.94 -5.76 7.42
CA GLU A 210 -4.08 -5.57 6.53
C GLU A 210 -3.78 -4.55 5.44
N TRP A 211 -4.45 -4.64 4.31
CA TRP A 211 -4.36 -3.68 3.22
C TRP A 211 -5.77 -3.24 2.77
N PRO A 212 -6.04 -1.91 2.74
CA PRO A 212 -5.19 -0.83 3.24
C PRO A 212 -5.20 -0.74 4.77
N ASN A 213 -4.05 -0.56 5.40
CA ASN A 213 -3.97 -0.29 6.83
C ASN A 213 -4.02 1.23 7.07
N ARG A 214 -5.16 1.73 7.57
CA ARG A 214 -5.40 3.16 7.77
C ARG A 214 -4.37 3.86 8.67
N SER A 215 -3.84 3.16 9.66
CA SER A 215 -2.85 3.72 10.60
C SER A 215 -1.48 3.96 9.95
N LEU A 216 -1.23 3.41 8.77
CA LEU A 216 0.02 3.56 8.05
C LEU A 216 0.09 4.85 7.21
N TYR A 217 -1.06 5.44 6.87
CA TYR A 217 -1.15 6.58 5.98
C TYR A 217 -1.46 7.87 6.75
N HIS A 218 -0.87 8.98 6.31
CA HIS A 218 -1.19 10.31 6.82
C HIS A 218 -2.49 10.86 6.21
N ALA A 219 -2.79 10.45 4.96
CA ALA A 219 -4.07 10.73 4.31
C ALA A 219 -4.49 9.61 3.38
N MET A 220 -5.81 9.42 3.27
CA MET A 220 -6.45 8.53 2.30
C MET A 220 -7.40 9.38 1.46
N LEU A 221 -7.13 9.49 0.15
CA LEU A 221 -7.82 10.42 -0.73
C LEU A 221 -8.65 9.67 -1.78
N ASN A 222 -9.93 10.05 -1.89
CA ASN A 222 -10.83 9.54 -2.92
C ASN A 222 -10.59 10.28 -4.24
N THR A 223 -10.09 9.59 -5.25
CA THR A 223 -9.75 10.21 -6.55
C THR A 223 -10.97 10.57 -7.39
N ALA A 224 -12.17 10.16 -6.99
CA ALA A 224 -13.42 10.58 -7.65
C ALA A 224 -13.70 12.09 -7.55
N ILE A 225 -13.03 12.80 -6.64
CA ILE A 225 -13.08 14.27 -6.59
C ILE A 225 -12.32 14.96 -7.73
N GLY A 226 -11.63 14.19 -8.57
CA GLY A 226 -10.85 14.69 -9.71
C GLY A 226 -9.34 14.75 -9.43
N VAL A 227 -8.55 14.45 -10.47
CA VAL A 227 -7.09 14.36 -10.40
C VAL A 227 -6.45 15.63 -9.86
N GLU A 228 -6.86 16.79 -10.38
CA GLU A 228 -6.29 18.08 -9.99
C GLU A 228 -6.57 18.44 -8.52
N ASN A 229 -7.77 18.12 -8.03
CA ASN A 229 -8.13 18.35 -6.63
C ASN A 229 -7.29 17.47 -5.70
N VAL A 230 -7.11 16.19 -6.03
CA VAL A 230 -6.25 15.28 -5.25
C VAL A 230 -4.81 15.77 -5.19
N ILE A 231 -4.26 16.24 -6.30
CA ILE A 231 -2.90 16.80 -6.34
C ILE A 231 -2.80 18.03 -5.43
N ASN A 232 -3.76 18.94 -5.50
CA ASN A 232 -3.80 20.12 -4.65
C ASN A 232 -3.84 19.77 -3.16
N GLU A 233 -4.63 18.73 -2.77
CA GLU A 233 -4.67 18.24 -1.40
C GLU A 233 -3.31 17.65 -0.96
N ILE A 234 -2.65 16.86 -1.80
CA ILE A 234 -1.31 16.33 -1.47
C ILE A 234 -0.30 17.46 -1.24
N LEU A 235 -0.31 18.48 -2.10
CA LEU A 235 0.58 19.63 -1.98
C LEU A 235 0.27 20.48 -0.74
N SER A 236 -1.01 20.64 -0.41
CA SER A 236 -1.47 21.35 0.79
C SER A 236 -1.05 20.62 2.07
N LEU A 237 -1.19 19.29 2.11
CA LEU A 237 -0.73 18.46 3.22
C LEU A 237 0.78 18.57 3.40
N LYS A 238 1.55 18.48 2.31
CA LYS A 238 3.01 18.68 2.36
C LYS A 238 3.36 20.03 2.97
N LYS A 239 2.76 21.10 2.45
CA LYS A 239 3.00 22.46 2.95
C LYS A 239 2.64 22.63 4.42
N ALA A 240 1.54 22.02 4.88
CA ALA A 240 1.10 22.10 6.27
C ALA A 240 2.04 21.40 7.25
N VAL A 241 2.79 20.39 6.78
CA VAL A 241 3.76 19.65 7.59
C VAL A 241 5.13 20.33 7.60
N ASP A 242 5.50 21.00 6.52
CA ASP A 242 6.79 21.70 6.37
C ASP A 242 6.88 23.00 7.20
N THR A 243 5.80 23.36 7.91
CA THR A 243 5.75 24.59 8.76
C THR A 243 6.13 24.28 10.17
#